data_fd3dd57c346d16fada616ea91b25bd7f
#
_entry.id   fd3dd57c346d16fada616ea91b25bd7f
#
_cell.length_a   1.000
_cell.length_b   1.000
_cell.length_c   1.000
_cell.angle_alpha   90.00
_cell.angle_beta   90.00
_cell.angle_gamma   90.00
#
_symmetry.space_group_name_H-M   'P 1'
#
loop_
_entity.id
_entity.type
_entity.pdbx_description
1 polymer ?
#
loop_
_entity_poly.entity_id
_entity_poly.type
_entity_poly.pdbx_seq_one_letter_code
_entity_poly.pdbx_strand_id
1 'polypeptide(L)'
;MKTSDFLVIGAGVAGLSFALRAAEHGKVAVITKGKFLDCSSAKAQGGIAAVWDRNDSFEDHIADTLDAGAGLCNEQAVRTIVEEGPGAIRELLEWGVNFDPGNQGEDYELAREGGHTKRRILHAKDATG
;
A
#
# COMPACT_ATOMS: atom_id res chain seq x y z
N MET A 1 5.93 10.45 34.14
CA MET A 1 4.88 9.79 33.32
C MET A 1 5.04 10.31 31.89
N LYS A 2 5.11 9.43 30.87
CA LYS A 2 5.15 9.88 29.48
C LYS A 2 3.70 10.07 29.02
N THR A 3 3.38 11.22 28.44
CA THR A 3 2.05 11.55 27.92
C THR A 3 2.12 11.70 26.40
N SER A 4 1.11 11.25 25.71
CA SER A 4 0.90 11.44 24.27
C SER A 4 -0.53 11.88 24.02
N ASP A 5 -0.75 12.59 22.92
CA ASP A 5 -2.08 13.02 22.49
C ASP A 5 -2.80 11.90 21.73
N PHE A 6 -2.00 11.07 21.04
CA PHE A 6 -2.49 9.91 20.28
C PHE A 6 -1.74 8.64 20.70
N LEU A 7 -2.48 7.55 20.82
CA LEU A 7 -1.93 6.22 21.07
C LEU A 7 -2.31 5.30 19.92
N VAL A 8 -1.31 4.81 19.19
CA VAL A 8 -1.47 3.85 18.09
C VAL A 8 -1.08 2.46 18.56
N ILE A 9 -1.97 1.50 18.40
CA ILE A 9 -1.75 0.10 18.78
C ILE A 9 -1.48 -0.70 17.51
N GLY A 10 -0.22 -1.07 17.30
CA GLY A 10 0.26 -1.81 16.15
C GLY A 10 1.20 -0.99 15.27
N ALA A 11 2.30 -1.63 14.84
CA ALA A 11 3.35 -1.04 14.01
C ALA A 11 3.32 -1.56 12.55
N GLY A 12 2.17 -2.01 12.07
CA GLY A 12 1.96 -2.33 10.66
C GLY A 12 1.73 -1.05 9.83
N VAL A 13 1.66 -1.20 8.50
CA VAL A 13 1.52 -0.06 7.57
C VAL A 13 0.34 0.86 7.94
N ALA A 14 -0.81 0.33 8.29
CA ALA A 14 -1.98 1.13 8.68
C ALA A 14 -1.72 1.98 9.94
N GLY A 15 -1.13 1.37 10.98
CA GLY A 15 -0.81 2.08 12.22
C GLY A 15 0.26 3.15 12.01
N LEU A 16 1.29 2.86 11.21
CA LEU A 16 2.35 3.81 10.92
C LEU A 16 1.88 4.96 10.03
N SER A 17 1.07 4.70 9.01
CA SER A 17 0.47 5.74 8.17
C SER A 17 -0.40 6.69 8.99
N PHE A 18 -1.24 6.13 9.88
CA PHE A 18 -2.01 6.96 10.81
C PHE A 18 -1.10 7.77 11.75
N ALA A 19 -0.04 7.13 12.29
CA ALA A 19 0.88 7.80 13.22
C ALA A 19 1.61 8.99 12.58
N LEU A 20 2.05 8.85 11.33
CA LEU A 20 2.70 9.93 10.58
C LEU A 20 1.77 11.12 10.39
N ARG A 21 0.53 10.89 9.94
CA ARG A 21 -0.47 11.96 9.78
C ARG A 21 -0.86 12.59 11.13
N ALA A 22 -1.06 11.79 12.18
CA ALA A 22 -1.41 12.28 13.50
C ALA A 22 -0.28 13.09 14.15
N ALA A 23 0.98 12.83 13.79
CA ALA A 23 2.14 13.56 14.33
C ALA A 23 2.15 15.04 13.92
N GLU A 24 1.46 15.43 12.88
CA GLU A 24 1.26 16.84 12.51
C GLU A 24 0.33 17.58 13.50
N HIS A 25 -0.47 16.84 14.26
CA HIS A 25 -1.50 17.39 15.17
C HIS A 25 -1.16 17.22 16.66
N GLY A 26 -0.13 16.44 17.00
CA GLY A 26 0.25 16.22 18.39
C GLY A 26 1.27 15.11 18.59
N LYS A 27 1.55 14.81 19.86
CA LYS A 27 2.50 13.76 20.24
C LYS A 27 1.88 12.38 20.06
N VAL A 28 2.51 11.55 19.25
CA VAL A 28 2.07 10.18 18.99
C VAL A 28 2.94 9.18 19.74
N ALA A 29 2.31 8.20 20.36
CA ALA A 29 2.96 7.00 20.87
C ALA A 29 2.49 5.79 20.05
N VAL A 30 3.42 4.99 19.56
CA VAL A 30 3.12 3.72 18.90
C VAL A 30 3.55 2.59 19.82
N ILE A 31 2.66 1.65 20.09
CA ILE A 31 2.95 0.45 20.87
C ILE A 31 2.75 -0.80 20.02
N THR A 32 3.59 -1.80 20.23
CA THR A 32 3.51 -3.09 19.57
C THR A 32 3.77 -4.22 20.56
N LYS A 33 3.21 -5.40 20.30
CA LYS A 33 3.37 -6.57 21.17
C LYS A 33 4.77 -7.19 21.13
N GLY A 34 5.55 -6.90 20.11
CA GLY A 34 6.87 -7.48 19.89
C GLY A 34 7.88 -6.44 19.41
N LYS A 35 8.89 -6.87 18.65
CA LYS A 35 9.81 -5.95 18.01
C LYS A 35 9.08 -5.12 16.96
N PHE A 36 9.53 -3.88 16.74
CA PHE A 36 8.87 -2.93 15.85
C PHE A 36 8.71 -3.47 14.40
N LEU A 37 9.75 -4.12 13.89
CA LEU A 37 9.74 -4.74 12.55
C LEU A 37 9.19 -6.18 12.54
N ASP A 38 8.65 -6.69 13.64
CA ASP A 38 8.05 -8.02 13.67
C ASP A 38 6.55 -7.98 13.36
N CYS A 39 6.22 -7.46 12.20
CA CYS A 39 4.86 -7.35 11.69
C CYS A 39 4.77 -7.88 10.25
N SER A 40 3.57 -8.20 9.81
CA SER A 40 3.34 -8.71 8.45
C SER A 40 3.74 -7.71 7.37
N SER A 41 3.52 -6.41 7.62
CA SER A 41 3.91 -5.37 6.67
C SER A 41 5.42 -5.35 6.42
N ALA A 42 6.25 -5.46 7.46
CA ALA A 42 7.70 -5.49 7.31
C ALA A 42 8.24 -6.77 6.64
N LYS A 43 7.41 -7.80 6.50
CA LYS A 43 7.73 -9.08 5.85
C LYS A 43 7.01 -9.24 4.51
N ALA A 44 6.29 -8.21 4.05
CA ALA A 44 5.57 -8.24 2.79
C ALA A 44 6.54 -8.32 1.61
N GLN A 45 6.20 -9.16 0.65
CA GLN A 45 6.93 -9.39 -0.59
C GLN A 45 6.01 -9.16 -1.80
N GLY A 46 6.58 -9.20 -3.01
CA GLY A 46 5.87 -9.03 -4.27
C GLY A 46 5.76 -7.57 -4.66
N GLY A 47 4.81 -6.86 -4.12
CA GLY A 47 4.61 -5.46 -4.50
C GLY A 47 3.25 -4.92 -4.05
N ILE A 48 2.93 -3.73 -4.53
CA ILE A 48 1.66 -3.05 -4.27
C ILE A 48 0.94 -2.84 -5.59
N ALA A 49 -0.28 -3.38 -5.71
CA ALA A 49 -1.12 -3.21 -6.90
C ALA A 49 -1.77 -1.83 -6.91
N ALA A 50 -1.57 -1.07 -7.98
CA ALA A 50 -2.28 0.19 -8.23
C ALA A 50 -2.39 0.47 -9.72
N VAL A 51 -3.45 1.14 -10.15
CA VAL A 51 -3.59 1.62 -11.52
C VAL A 51 -2.61 2.77 -11.74
N TRP A 52 -1.50 2.50 -12.43
CA TRP A 52 -0.41 3.44 -12.65
C TRP A 52 -0.12 3.66 -14.14
N ASP A 53 -0.17 2.62 -14.93
CA ASP A 53 0.03 2.68 -16.38
C ASP A 53 -1.22 3.21 -17.09
N ARG A 54 -1.01 4.01 -18.15
CA ARG A 54 -2.09 4.60 -18.97
C ARG A 54 -2.94 3.57 -19.73
N ASN A 55 -2.45 2.34 -19.89
CA ASN A 55 -3.15 1.24 -20.52
C ASN A 55 -3.91 0.36 -19.53
N ASP A 56 -3.92 0.73 -18.24
CA ASP A 56 -4.71 0.11 -17.20
C ASP A 56 -5.89 1.01 -16.79
N SER A 57 -6.90 0.43 -16.15
CA SER A 57 -8.08 1.15 -15.68
C SER A 57 -8.52 0.66 -14.30
N PHE A 58 -9.26 1.51 -13.59
CA PHE A 58 -9.87 1.11 -12.31
C PHE A 58 -10.84 -0.05 -12.51
N GLU A 59 -11.60 -0.04 -13.60
CA GLU A 59 -12.58 -1.07 -13.94
C GLU A 59 -11.89 -2.43 -14.17
N ASP A 60 -10.77 -2.46 -14.89
CA ASP A 60 -9.99 -3.70 -15.09
C ASP A 60 -9.45 -4.23 -13.75
N HIS A 61 -8.93 -3.34 -12.89
CA HIS A 61 -8.40 -3.75 -11.59
C HIS A 61 -9.51 -4.22 -10.64
N ILE A 62 -10.67 -3.56 -10.65
CA ILE A 62 -11.84 -3.98 -9.87
C ILE A 62 -12.33 -5.34 -10.35
N ALA A 63 -12.47 -5.54 -11.66
CA ALA A 63 -12.91 -6.80 -12.24
C ALA A 63 -11.95 -7.95 -11.87
N ASP A 64 -10.64 -7.76 -12.04
CA ASP A 64 -9.62 -8.74 -11.63
C ASP A 64 -9.73 -9.11 -10.14
N THR A 65 -9.95 -8.09 -9.29
CA THR A 65 -10.06 -8.29 -7.84
C THR A 65 -11.33 -9.06 -7.46
N LEU A 66 -12.46 -8.76 -8.09
CA LEU A 66 -13.73 -9.46 -7.86
C LEU A 66 -13.68 -10.91 -8.35
N ASP A 67 -13.06 -11.15 -9.51
CA ASP A 67 -12.87 -12.50 -10.06
C ASP A 67 -11.99 -13.34 -9.14
N ALA A 68 -10.82 -12.83 -8.75
CA ALA A 68 -9.91 -13.50 -7.82
C ALA A 68 -10.54 -13.75 -6.45
N GLY A 69 -11.43 -12.87 -6.02
CA GLY A 69 -12.15 -12.97 -4.75
C GLY A 69 -13.29 -14.00 -4.75
N ALA A 70 -13.64 -14.56 -5.91
CA ALA A 70 -14.59 -15.68 -6.06
C ALA A 70 -15.91 -15.50 -5.28
N GLY A 71 -16.46 -14.29 -5.28
CA GLY A 71 -17.73 -13.94 -4.62
C GLY A 71 -17.63 -13.58 -3.13
N LEU A 72 -16.42 -13.54 -2.55
CA LEU A 72 -16.21 -13.15 -1.15
C LEU A 72 -16.00 -11.64 -0.98
N CYS A 73 -15.82 -10.89 -2.06
CA CYS A 73 -15.53 -9.47 -2.02
C CYS A 73 -16.80 -8.64 -1.73
N ASN A 74 -16.63 -7.56 -0.97
CA ASN A 74 -17.56 -6.45 -0.98
C ASN A 74 -17.15 -5.50 -2.11
N GLU A 75 -17.95 -5.38 -3.15
CA GLU A 75 -17.65 -4.58 -4.34
C GLU A 75 -17.37 -3.11 -4.03
N GLN A 76 -18.15 -2.51 -3.12
CA GLN A 76 -17.94 -1.12 -2.73
C GLN A 76 -16.57 -0.89 -2.05
N ALA A 77 -16.17 -1.85 -1.20
CA ALA A 77 -14.85 -1.80 -0.57
C ALA A 77 -13.72 -1.98 -1.59
N VAL A 78 -13.88 -2.91 -2.54
CA VAL A 78 -12.91 -3.10 -3.64
C VAL A 78 -12.77 -1.81 -4.45
N ARG A 79 -13.87 -1.21 -4.85
CA ARG A 79 -13.89 0.04 -5.62
C ARG A 79 -13.15 1.15 -4.87
N THR A 80 -13.47 1.38 -3.61
CA THR A 80 -12.80 2.39 -2.78
C THR A 80 -11.29 2.16 -2.72
N ILE A 81 -10.85 0.94 -2.42
CA ILE A 81 -9.42 0.60 -2.30
C ILE A 81 -8.69 0.80 -3.63
N VAL A 82 -9.28 0.37 -4.74
CA VAL A 82 -8.68 0.46 -6.07
C VAL A 82 -8.57 1.91 -6.54
N GLU A 83 -9.64 2.69 -6.38
CA GLU A 83 -9.69 4.09 -6.81
C GLU A 83 -8.76 4.98 -5.97
N GLU A 84 -8.61 4.71 -4.68
CA GLU A 84 -7.71 5.44 -3.79
C GLU A 84 -6.23 4.99 -3.91
N GLY A 85 -5.97 3.84 -4.50
CA GLY A 85 -4.63 3.22 -4.61
C GLY A 85 -3.55 4.15 -5.15
N PRO A 86 -3.72 4.81 -6.30
CA PRO A 86 -2.70 5.72 -6.86
C PRO A 86 -2.39 6.91 -5.94
N GLY A 87 -3.38 7.40 -5.19
CA GLY A 87 -3.19 8.45 -4.18
C GLY A 87 -2.31 7.98 -3.02
N ALA A 88 -2.60 6.80 -2.51
CA ALA A 88 -1.82 6.18 -1.43
C ALA A 88 -0.36 5.91 -1.85
N ILE A 89 -0.12 5.48 -3.09
CA ILE A 89 1.23 5.29 -3.63
C ILE A 89 2.00 6.63 -3.67
N ARG A 90 1.37 7.72 -4.12
CA ARG A 90 2.02 9.04 -4.13
C ARG A 90 2.42 9.49 -2.72
N GLU A 91 1.56 9.27 -1.74
CA GLU A 91 1.87 9.57 -0.34
C GLU A 91 3.07 8.75 0.18
N LEU A 92 3.16 7.46 -0.18
CA LEU A 92 4.33 6.65 0.16
C LEU A 92 5.62 7.20 -0.46
N LEU A 93 5.57 7.67 -1.70
CA LEU A 93 6.70 8.32 -2.39
C LEU A 93 7.11 9.60 -1.67
N GLU A 94 6.16 10.42 -1.23
CA GLU A 94 6.42 11.64 -0.45
C GLU A 94 7.09 11.32 0.90
N TRP A 95 6.77 10.18 1.49
CA TRP A 95 7.42 9.67 2.71
C TRP A 95 8.76 9.01 2.46
N GLY A 96 9.21 8.93 1.20
CA GLY A 96 10.56 8.47 0.82
C GLY A 96 10.65 6.99 0.45
N VAL A 97 9.53 6.32 0.20
CA VAL A 97 9.56 4.98 -0.40
C VAL A 97 10.10 5.07 -1.82
N ASN A 98 11.04 4.18 -2.16
CA ASN A 98 11.64 4.11 -3.49
C ASN A 98 11.22 2.81 -4.17
N PHE A 99 10.36 2.90 -5.16
CA PHE A 99 10.06 1.78 -6.05
C PHE A 99 11.11 1.66 -7.15
N ASP A 100 11.22 0.48 -7.74
CA ASP A 100 12.18 0.22 -8.81
C ASP A 100 11.84 1.08 -10.05
N PRO A 101 12.83 1.79 -10.61
CA PRO A 101 12.61 2.70 -11.72
C PRO A 101 12.26 1.92 -12.99
N GLY A 102 11.35 2.46 -13.76
CA GLY A 102 10.96 1.94 -15.07
C GLY A 102 12.06 2.13 -16.14
N ASN A 103 11.86 1.47 -17.26
CA ASN A 103 12.68 1.66 -18.45
C ASN A 103 12.32 2.97 -19.17
N GLN A 104 12.99 3.28 -20.28
CA GLN A 104 12.84 4.53 -21.03
C GLN A 104 11.37 4.95 -21.23
N GLY A 105 10.96 6.02 -20.51
CA GLY A 105 9.64 6.64 -20.62
C GLY A 105 8.58 6.12 -19.65
N GLU A 106 8.93 5.23 -18.76
CA GLU A 106 8.08 4.74 -17.66
C GLU A 106 8.59 5.28 -16.33
N ASP A 107 7.68 5.71 -15.45
CA ASP A 107 8.05 6.21 -14.12
C ASP A 107 8.63 5.10 -13.25
N TYR A 108 7.99 3.91 -13.26
CA TYR A 108 8.36 2.74 -12.46
C TYR A 108 8.27 1.46 -13.26
N GLU A 109 9.07 0.46 -12.89
CA GLU A 109 8.91 -0.90 -13.40
C GLU A 109 7.66 -1.52 -12.77
N LEU A 110 6.74 -2.00 -13.61
CA LEU A 110 5.52 -2.64 -13.17
C LEU A 110 5.55 -4.14 -13.45
N ALA A 111 5.39 -4.93 -12.40
CA ALA A 111 5.22 -6.38 -12.53
C ALA A 111 3.74 -6.75 -12.76
N ARG A 112 3.52 -7.99 -13.22
CA ARG A 112 2.20 -8.62 -13.28
C ARG A 112 2.25 -9.92 -12.51
N GLU A 113 1.43 -10.01 -11.49
CA GLU A 113 1.28 -11.21 -10.69
C GLU A 113 -0.03 -11.95 -10.96
N GLY A 114 -0.23 -13.10 -10.33
CA GLY A 114 -1.43 -13.90 -10.49
C GLY A 114 -2.71 -13.14 -10.11
N GLY A 115 -3.79 -13.38 -10.83
CA GLY A 115 -5.05 -12.67 -10.68
C GLY A 115 -5.12 -11.30 -11.37
N HIS A 116 -4.02 -10.79 -11.93
CA HIS A 116 -4.00 -9.52 -12.65
C HIS A 116 -3.92 -9.70 -14.17
N THR A 117 -4.78 -9.03 -14.92
CA THR A 117 -4.75 -8.99 -16.38
C THR A 117 -3.74 -7.97 -16.92
N LYS A 118 -3.37 -6.97 -16.13
CA LYS A 118 -2.45 -5.88 -16.47
C LYS A 118 -1.20 -5.88 -15.58
N ARG A 119 -0.16 -5.18 -16.04
CA ARG A 119 1.00 -4.86 -15.21
C ARG A 119 0.64 -3.66 -14.35
N ARG A 120 0.55 -3.84 -13.02
CA ARG A 120 0.17 -2.80 -12.06
C ARG A 120 0.82 -2.94 -10.70
N ILE A 121 1.79 -3.83 -10.57
CA ILE A 121 2.46 -4.08 -9.30
C ILE A 121 3.71 -3.22 -9.23
N LEU A 122 3.70 -2.20 -8.37
CA LEU A 122 4.89 -1.44 -8.01
C LEU A 122 5.67 -2.24 -6.98
N HIS A 123 6.98 -2.34 -7.13
CA HIS A 123 7.83 -3.14 -6.25
C HIS A 123 9.17 -2.43 -5.97
N ALA A 124 9.82 -2.83 -4.87
CA ALA A 124 11.16 -2.42 -4.51
C ALA A 124 12.00 -3.70 -4.39
N LYS A 125 12.55 -4.20 -5.50
CA LYS A 125 13.12 -5.54 -5.63
C LYS A 125 12.06 -6.59 -5.23
N ASP A 126 12.32 -7.40 -4.19
CA ASP A 126 11.38 -8.38 -3.65
C ASP A 126 10.87 -7.98 -2.25
N ALA A 127 11.12 -6.76 -1.84
CA ALA A 127 10.75 -6.27 -0.52
C ALA A 127 9.86 -5.02 -0.65
N THR A 128 8.62 -5.12 -0.18
CA THR A 128 7.63 -4.01 -0.15
C THR A 128 7.23 -3.63 1.26
N GLY A 129 7.74 -4.33 2.25
CA GLY A 129 7.50 -4.12 3.66
C GLY A 129 8.60 -3.35 4.40
#